data_23e39b60ff25daad18881ddc1d8cd23f
#
_entry.id   23e39b60ff25daad18881ddc1d8cd23f
#
_cell.length_a   1.000
_cell.length_b   1.000
_cell.length_c   1.000
_cell.angle_alpha   90.00
_cell.angle_beta   90.00
_cell.angle_gamma   90.00
#
_symmetry.space_group_name_H-M   'P 1'
#
loop_
_entity.id
_entity.type
_entity.pdbx_description
1 polymer ?
#
loop_
_entity_poly.entity_id
_entity_poly.type
_entity_poly.pdbx_seq_one_letter_code
_entity_poly.pdbx_strand_id
1 'polypeptide(L)'
;DHRSSVNGTSADYVVARNWAPASGTFFSAEDEARYATVAVLGQTVANALFPGRDAVGEFILVNNIPFQVMGVMTPKGATPWGQDQDDIVFMPFTTASLRITGQRFLRNVTVAVEDVGQIDATQAAVQALLLARHGVEDFQIRNMASVIDTVSETQNTLTVLLGTVAAISLLVGGIGVMNIML
;
A
#
# COMPACT_ATOMS: atom_id res chain seq x y z
N ASP A 1 -13.31 16.93 -12.96
CA ASP A 1 -13.58 16.15 -11.74
C ASP A 1 -12.98 14.77 -11.86
N HIS A 2 -12.14 14.41 -10.91
CA HIS A 2 -11.56 13.08 -10.79
C HIS A 2 -12.01 12.46 -9.47
N ARG A 3 -12.37 11.17 -9.49
CA ARG A 3 -12.78 10.44 -8.28
C ARG A 3 -11.62 9.55 -7.84
N SER A 4 -11.02 9.87 -6.70
CA SER A 4 -9.87 9.16 -6.13
C SER A 4 -10.12 8.80 -4.67
N SER A 5 -9.33 7.87 -4.17
CA SER A 5 -9.30 7.54 -2.75
C SER A 5 -8.59 8.65 -1.97
N VAL A 6 -9.16 9.07 -0.84
CA VAL A 6 -8.50 10.00 0.09
C VAL A 6 -8.09 9.23 1.34
N ASN A 7 -6.83 9.33 1.69
CA ASN A 7 -6.25 8.65 2.85
C ASN A 7 -5.62 9.68 3.82
N GLY A 8 -6.20 9.79 5.02
CA GLY A 8 -5.60 10.51 6.13
C GLY A 8 -4.58 9.61 6.84
N THR A 9 -3.32 10.03 6.89
CA THR A 9 -2.25 9.22 7.47
C THR A 9 -1.27 10.08 8.29
N SER A 10 -0.39 9.44 9.06
CA SER A 10 0.69 10.13 9.78
C SER A 10 1.88 10.44 8.88
N ALA A 11 2.74 11.37 9.32
CA ALA A 11 3.96 11.73 8.64
C ALA A 11 4.92 10.53 8.45
N ASP A 12 4.91 9.59 9.37
CA ASP A 12 5.77 8.40 9.35
C ASP A 12 5.34 7.34 8.31
N TYR A 13 4.23 7.55 7.61
CA TYR A 13 3.71 6.61 6.62
C TYR A 13 4.72 6.28 5.53
N VAL A 14 5.48 7.27 5.07
CA VAL A 14 6.52 7.09 4.04
C VAL A 14 7.62 6.14 4.49
N VAL A 15 8.00 6.20 5.76
CA VAL A 15 9.01 5.32 6.37
C VAL A 15 8.40 3.92 6.55
N ALA A 16 7.23 3.82 7.18
CA ALA A 16 6.58 2.55 7.48
C ALA A 16 6.23 1.74 6.22
N ARG A 17 5.96 2.42 5.10
CA ARG A 17 5.60 1.79 3.81
C ARG A 17 6.74 1.78 2.80
N ASN A 18 7.92 2.31 3.17
CA ASN A 18 9.05 2.50 2.27
C ASN A 18 8.61 3.09 0.91
N TRP A 19 7.86 4.19 0.99
CA TRP A 19 7.28 4.83 -0.19
C TRP A 19 7.53 6.32 -0.18
N ALA A 20 8.61 6.73 -0.84
CA ALA A 20 9.03 8.11 -0.91
C ALA A 20 8.34 8.90 -2.02
N PRO A 21 8.18 10.23 -1.88
CA PRO A 21 7.78 11.10 -2.98
C PRO A 21 8.78 11.07 -4.14
N ALA A 22 8.29 11.11 -5.38
CA ALA A 22 9.09 11.27 -6.59
C ALA A 22 9.45 12.76 -6.83
N SER A 23 8.55 13.67 -6.46
CA SER A 23 8.76 15.12 -6.52
C SER A 23 8.16 15.79 -5.29
N GLY A 24 8.75 16.94 -4.89
CA GLY A 24 8.36 17.65 -3.68
C GLY A 24 8.71 16.88 -2.39
N THR A 25 7.88 17.06 -1.37
CA THR A 25 8.08 16.46 -0.05
C THR A 25 6.79 15.86 0.49
N PHE A 26 6.89 14.94 1.43
CA PHE A 26 5.75 14.51 2.24
C PHE A 26 5.52 15.49 3.38
N PHE A 27 4.30 15.57 3.92
CA PHE A 27 4.00 16.42 5.06
C PHE A 27 4.70 15.92 6.33
N SER A 28 5.01 16.86 7.21
CA SER A 28 5.72 16.63 8.46
C SER A 28 4.77 16.39 9.64
N ALA A 29 5.30 15.91 10.78
CA ALA A 29 4.57 15.84 12.03
C ALA A 29 4.09 17.22 12.52
N GLU A 30 4.81 18.29 12.15
CA GLU A 30 4.40 19.67 12.47
C GLU A 30 3.18 20.10 11.65
N ASP A 31 3.10 19.71 10.37
CA ASP A 31 1.93 19.95 9.53
C ASP A 31 0.71 19.19 10.06
N GLU A 32 0.92 17.97 10.55
CA GLU A 32 -0.11 17.16 11.19
C GLU A 32 -0.62 17.85 12.50
N ALA A 33 0.28 18.32 13.36
CA ALA A 33 -0.06 18.98 14.62
C ALA A 33 -0.80 20.31 14.40
N ARG A 34 -0.50 21.02 13.29
CA ARG A 34 -1.14 22.31 12.95
C ARG A 34 -2.41 22.15 12.11
N TYR A 35 -2.84 20.93 11.82
CA TYR A 35 -4.01 20.68 10.95
C TYR A 35 -3.84 21.32 9.56
N ALA A 36 -2.63 21.28 9.01
CA ALA A 36 -2.31 21.92 7.74
C ALA A 36 -3.16 21.34 6.60
N THR A 37 -3.66 22.21 5.72
CA THR A 37 -4.40 21.84 4.53
C THR A 37 -3.43 21.54 3.38
N VAL A 38 -2.68 20.49 3.53
CA VAL A 38 -1.68 20.00 2.57
C VAL A 38 -2.02 18.60 2.10
N ALA A 39 -1.61 18.29 0.87
CA ALA A 39 -1.86 17.00 0.26
C ALA A 39 -0.63 16.50 -0.51
N VAL A 40 -0.47 15.20 -0.58
CA VAL A 40 0.50 14.52 -1.45
C VAL A 40 -0.28 13.60 -2.38
N LEU A 41 -0.02 13.71 -3.66
CA LEU A 41 -0.77 13.00 -4.70
C LEU A 41 -0.08 11.69 -5.09
N GLY A 42 -0.85 10.66 -5.35
CA GLY A 42 -0.36 9.53 -6.13
C GLY A 42 -0.21 9.93 -7.59
N GLN A 43 0.60 9.19 -8.34
CA GLN A 43 0.98 9.56 -9.71
C GLN A 43 -0.22 9.62 -10.65
N THR A 44 -1.19 8.71 -10.52
CA THR A 44 -2.40 8.70 -11.34
C THR A 44 -3.24 9.96 -11.13
N VAL A 45 -3.40 10.39 -9.87
CA VAL A 45 -4.12 11.64 -9.54
C VAL A 45 -3.40 12.87 -10.08
N ALA A 46 -2.07 12.92 -9.91
CA ALA A 46 -1.27 14.03 -10.42
C ALA A 46 -1.40 14.16 -11.93
N ASN A 47 -1.31 13.05 -12.66
CA ASN A 47 -1.46 13.04 -14.12
C ASN A 47 -2.88 13.43 -14.58
N ALA A 48 -3.91 13.03 -13.83
CA ALA A 48 -5.31 13.34 -14.15
C ALA A 48 -5.66 14.81 -13.91
N LEU A 49 -5.13 15.42 -12.82
CA LEU A 49 -5.44 16.80 -12.48
C LEU A 49 -4.50 17.82 -13.14
N PHE A 50 -3.25 17.45 -13.37
CA PHE A 50 -2.21 18.33 -13.91
C PHE A 50 -1.49 17.72 -15.12
N PRO A 51 -2.19 17.41 -16.20
CA PRO A 51 -1.58 16.75 -17.36
C PRO A 51 -0.46 17.60 -17.95
N GLY A 52 0.77 17.05 -17.94
CA GLY A 52 1.97 17.71 -18.49
C GLY A 52 2.50 18.89 -17.71
N ARG A 53 2.03 19.12 -16.48
CA ARG A 53 2.49 20.20 -15.58
C ARG A 53 2.92 19.62 -14.24
N ASP A 54 3.78 20.35 -13.54
CA ASP A 54 4.14 20.02 -12.16
C ASP A 54 2.93 20.31 -11.23
N ALA A 55 2.60 19.35 -10.41
CA ALA A 55 1.52 19.47 -9.44
C ALA A 55 2.00 20.12 -8.12
N VAL A 56 3.31 20.12 -7.85
CA VAL A 56 3.86 20.62 -6.58
C VAL A 56 3.68 22.13 -6.48
N GLY A 57 3.10 22.56 -5.36
CA GLY A 57 2.77 23.97 -5.09
C GLY A 57 1.38 24.40 -5.56
N GLU A 58 0.73 23.63 -6.42
CA GLU A 58 -0.63 23.88 -6.89
C GLU A 58 -1.68 23.55 -5.82
N PHE A 59 -2.91 23.99 -6.05
CA PHE A 59 -4.03 23.71 -5.13
C PHE A 59 -5.05 22.77 -5.77
N ILE A 60 -5.52 21.80 -4.98
CA ILE A 60 -6.63 20.93 -5.32
C ILE A 60 -7.80 21.14 -4.38
N LEU A 61 -9.01 20.89 -4.85
CA LEU A 61 -10.21 20.90 -4.01
C LEU A 61 -10.60 19.47 -3.62
N VAL A 62 -10.59 19.18 -2.34
CA VAL A 62 -11.12 17.94 -1.78
C VAL A 62 -12.34 18.27 -0.94
N ASN A 63 -13.52 17.81 -1.32
CA ASN A 63 -14.80 18.17 -0.70
C ASN A 63 -14.97 19.71 -0.53
N ASN A 64 -14.66 20.47 -1.58
CA ASN A 64 -14.71 21.95 -1.60
C ASN A 64 -13.73 22.64 -0.63
N ILE A 65 -12.76 21.93 -0.08
CA ILE A 65 -11.71 22.49 0.77
C ILE A 65 -10.42 22.53 -0.05
N PRO A 66 -9.74 23.69 -0.12
CA PRO A 66 -8.48 23.80 -0.83
C PRO A 66 -7.34 23.14 -0.04
N PHE A 67 -6.57 22.29 -0.72
CA PHE A 67 -5.35 21.67 -0.23
C PHE A 67 -4.19 22.04 -1.14
N GLN A 68 -3.07 22.46 -0.56
CA GLN A 68 -1.85 22.68 -1.31
C GLN A 68 -1.12 21.38 -1.53
N VAL A 69 -0.72 21.10 -2.77
CA VAL A 69 0.05 19.91 -3.14
C VAL A 69 1.51 20.11 -2.72
N MET A 70 2.00 19.29 -1.80
CA MET A 70 3.40 19.33 -1.34
C MET A 70 4.30 18.39 -2.13
N GLY A 71 3.77 17.34 -2.70
CA GLY A 71 4.55 16.35 -3.43
C GLY A 71 3.69 15.38 -4.22
N VAL A 72 4.37 14.59 -5.05
CA VAL A 72 3.79 13.49 -5.81
C VAL A 72 4.56 12.22 -5.48
N MET A 73 3.86 11.14 -5.16
CA MET A 73 4.45 9.87 -4.77
C MET A 73 5.11 9.16 -5.95
N THR A 74 6.14 8.39 -5.67
CA THR A 74 6.72 7.46 -6.65
C THR A 74 5.66 6.45 -7.10
N PRO A 75 5.50 6.19 -8.42
CA PRO A 75 4.49 5.26 -8.89
C PRO A 75 4.78 3.83 -8.40
N LYS A 76 3.77 3.16 -7.89
CA LYS A 76 3.79 1.74 -7.51
C LYS A 76 3.05 0.85 -8.52
N GLY A 77 2.19 1.45 -9.32
CA GLY A 77 1.38 0.74 -10.30
C GLY A 77 0.20 -0.02 -9.69
N ALA A 78 -0.34 -0.96 -10.45
CA ALA A 78 -1.49 -1.74 -10.03
C ALA A 78 -1.07 -2.92 -9.12
N THR A 79 -1.94 -3.24 -8.16
CA THR A 79 -1.83 -4.47 -7.38
C THR A 79 -2.06 -5.70 -8.28
N PRO A 80 -1.65 -6.92 -7.86
CA PRO A 80 -1.99 -8.16 -8.57
C PRO A 80 -3.50 -8.37 -8.81
N TRP A 81 -4.33 -7.69 -8.04
CA TRP A 81 -5.79 -7.72 -8.13
C TRP A 81 -6.36 -6.62 -9.05
N GLY A 82 -5.49 -5.88 -9.75
CA GLY A 82 -5.88 -4.83 -10.71
C GLY A 82 -6.28 -3.48 -10.10
N GLN A 83 -6.11 -3.29 -8.78
CA GLN A 83 -6.36 -1.99 -8.15
C GLN A 83 -5.16 -1.07 -8.37
N ASP A 84 -5.41 0.14 -8.87
CA ASP A 84 -4.39 1.18 -8.99
C ASP A 84 -4.05 1.73 -7.59
N GLN A 85 -2.77 1.56 -7.19
CA GLN A 85 -2.26 2.08 -5.92
C GLN A 85 -1.95 3.58 -6.00
N ASP A 86 -1.81 4.10 -7.20
CA ASP A 86 -1.40 5.48 -7.47
C ASP A 86 -2.60 6.42 -7.61
N ASP A 87 -3.85 5.89 -7.59
CA ASP A 87 -5.08 6.70 -7.58
C ASP A 87 -5.49 7.04 -6.13
N ILE A 88 -4.65 7.81 -5.46
CA ILE A 88 -4.80 8.15 -4.05
C ILE A 88 -4.30 9.56 -3.75
N VAL A 89 -4.96 10.22 -2.79
CA VAL A 89 -4.55 11.50 -2.19
C VAL A 89 -4.24 11.28 -0.73
N PHE A 90 -3.02 11.58 -0.32
CA PHE A 90 -2.61 11.56 1.09
C PHE A 90 -2.74 12.94 1.72
N MET A 91 -3.18 12.98 2.95
CA MET A 91 -3.23 14.20 3.76
C MET A 91 -3.00 13.86 5.24
N PRO A 92 -2.62 14.84 6.09
CA PRO A 92 -2.47 14.60 7.52
C PRO A 92 -3.74 14.01 8.12
N PHE A 93 -3.60 12.97 8.95
CA PHE A 93 -4.74 12.29 9.58
C PHE A 93 -5.61 13.28 10.38
N THR A 94 -4.99 14.19 11.11
CA THR A 94 -5.68 15.22 11.90
C THR A 94 -6.56 16.12 11.04
N THR A 95 -6.06 16.53 9.87
CA THR A 95 -6.82 17.36 8.91
C THR A 95 -7.94 16.55 8.25
N ALA A 96 -7.65 15.31 7.83
CA ALA A 96 -8.64 14.41 7.24
C ALA A 96 -9.78 14.12 8.21
N SER A 97 -9.44 13.81 9.47
CA SER A 97 -10.39 13.55 10.55
C SER A 97 -11.31 14.75 10.81
N LEU A 98 -10.72 15.94 10.93
CA LEU A 98 -11.48 17.15 11.26
C LEU A 98 -12.32 17.69 10.11
N ARG A 99 -11.78 17.70 8.88
CA ARG A 99 -12.35 18.45 7.75
C ARG A 99 -13.06 17.58 6.71
N ILE A 100 -12.67 16.30 6.58
CA ILE A 100 -13.18 15.42 5.52
C ILE A 100 -14.14 14.38 6.06
N THR A 101 -13.72 13.61 7.07
CA THR A 101 -14.47 12.43 7.53
C THR A 101 -15.31 12.68 8.79
N GLY A 102 -14.93 13.63 9.63
CA GLY A 102 -15.54 13.85 10.95
C GLY A 102 -15.29 12.70 11.95
N GLN A 103 -14.47 11.70 11.57
CA GLN A 103 -14.21 10.50 12.38
C GLN A 103 -12.95 10.70 13.22
N ARG A 104 -13.04 10.42 14.53
CA ARG A 104 -11.93 10.57 15.47
C ARG A 104 -11.22 9.26 15.82
N PHE A 105 -11.59 8.16 15.17
CA PHE A 105 -10.97 6.85 15.40
C PHE A 105 -10.08 6.46 14.23
N LEU A 106 -9.03 5.71 14.54
CA LEU A 106 -8.15 5.11 13.55
C LEU A 106 -8.81 3.86 12.96
N ARG A 107 -8.80 3.75 11.63
CA ARG A 107 -9.28 2.54 10.94
C ARG A 107 -8.24 1.43 10.94
N ASN A 108 -6.99 1.81 10.77
CA ASN A 108 -5.85 0.89 10.77
C ASN A 108 -4.60 1.59 11.27
N VAL A 109 -3.72 0.80 11.86
CA VAL A 109 -2.37 1.22 12.28
C VAL A 109 -1.39 0.31 11.58
N THR A 110 -0.38 0.88 10.92
CA THR A 110 0.72 0.13 10.34
C THR A 110 1.94 0.25 11.23
N VAL A 111 2.47 -0.89 11.64
CA VAL A 111 3.71 -0.97 12.43
C VAL A 111 4.80 -1.52 11.54
N ALA A 112 5.90 -0.78 11.39
CA ALA A 112 7.10 -1.25 10.73
C ALA A 112 8.03 -1.89 11.78
N VAL A 113 8.54 -3.08 11.46
CA VAL A 113 9.49 -3.82 12.30
C VAL A 113 10.81 -3.87 11.56
N GLU A 114 11.90 -3.48 12.20
CA GLU A 114 13.23 -3.41 11.56
C GLU A 114 13.79 -4.80 11.25
N ASP A 115 13.52 -5.78 12.12
CA ASP A 115 14.00 -7.16 11.97
C ASP A 115 12.81 -8.11 11.76
N VAL A 116 12.81 -8.80 10.62
CA VAL A 116 11.80 -9.81 10.28
C VAL A 116 11.68 -10.90 11.35
N GLY A 117 12.80 -11.28 11.99
CA GLY A 117 12.79 -12.27 13.07
C GLY A 117 12.06 -11.83 14.33
N GLN A 118 11.77 -10.54 14.49
CA GLN A 118 11.05 -9.99 15.64
C GLN A 118 9.56 -9.76 15.39
N ILE A 119 9.06 -10.09 14.19
CA ILE A 119 7.67 -9.83 13.82
C ILE A 119 6.69 -10.53 14.77
N ASP A 120 6.91 -11.80 15.09
CA ASP A 120 5.99 -12.58 15.95
C ASP A 120 6.02 -12.06 17.41
N ALA A 121 7.21 -11.71 17.91
CA ALA A 121 7.33 -11.11 19.25
C ALA A 121 6.67 -9.72 19.30
N THR A 122 6.84 -8.92 18.26
CA THR A 122 6.21 -7.59 18.15
C THR A 122 4.69 -7.73 18.03
N GLN A 123 4.21 -8.67 17.25
CA GLN A 123 2.78 -8.96 17.12
C GLN A 123 2.15 -9.32 18.46
N ALA A 124 2.80 -10.23 19.24
CA ALA A 124 2.33 -10.61 20.57
C ALA A 124 2.33 -9.41 21.55
N ALA A 125 3.34 -8.57 21.49
CA ALA A 125 3.42 -7.37 22.32
C ALA A 125 2.33 -6.35 21.99
N VAL A 126 2.06 -6.11 20.69
CA VAL A 126 1.00 -5.22 20.22
C VAL A 126 -0.36 -5.78 20.62
N GLN A 127 -0.60 -7.08 20.46
CA GLN A 127 -1.85 -7.72 20.88
C GLN A 127 -2.09 -7.56 22.39
N ALA A 128 -1.08 -7.83 23.21
CA ALA A 128 -1.17 -7.66 24.66
C ALA A 128 -1.46 -6.20 25.06
N LEU A 129 -0.79 -5.24 24.41
CA LEU A 129 -1.00 -3.82 24.65
C LEU A 129 -2.43 -3.37 24.30
N LEU A 130 -2.92 -3.77 23.12
CA LEU A 130 -4.27 -3.40 22.68
C LEU A 130 -5.33 -4.04 23.56
N LEU A 131 -5.16 -5.33 23.91
CA LEU A 131 -6.08 -6.03 24.80
C LEU A 131 -6.13 -5.37 26.18
N ALA A 132 -4.96 -4.97 26.72
CA ALA A 132 -4.90 -4.26 28.00
C ALA A 132 -5.59 -2.88 27.97
N ARG A 133 -5.58 -2.21 26.82
CA ARG A 133 -6.20 -0.88 26.66
C ARG A 133 -7.69 -0.95 26.32
N HIS A 134 -8.11 -1.88 25.49
CA HIS A 134 -9.50 -2.01 25.02
C HIS A 134 -10.35 -2.88 25.96
N GLY A 135 -9.71 -3.83 26.69
CA GLY A 135 -10.40 -4.78 27.55
C GLY A 135 -11.14 -5.90 26.79
N VAL A 136 -11.26 -5.77 25.47
CA VAL A 136 -11.88 -6.75 24.55
C VAL A 136 -11.04 -6.84 23.28
N GLU A 137 -11.09 -7.96 22.58
CA GLU A 137 -10.40 -8.18 21.32
C GLU A 137 -11.28 -7.68 20.15
N ASP A 138 -11.33 -6.37 19.96
CA ASP A 138 -12.08 -5.69 18.90
C ASP A 138 -11.20 -5.26 17.70
N PHE A 139 -10.02 -5.83 17.59
CA PHE A 139 -9.02 -5.53 16.56
C PHE A 139 -8.53 -6.80 15.86
N GLN A 140 -7.99 -6.64 14.67
CA GLN A 140 -7.36 -7.73 13.91
C GLN A 140 -5.93 -7.34 13.54
N ILE A 141 -4.96 -8.16 13.94
CA ILE A 141 -3.56 -8.00 13.54
C ILE A 141 -3.30 -8.87 12.31
N ARG A 142 -2.71 -8.27 11.28
CA ARG A 142 -2.30 -8.96 10.05
C ARG A 142 -0.80 -8.85 9.89
N ASN A 143 -0.15 -9.99 9.83
CA ASN A 143 1.27 -10.07 9.50
C ASN A 143 1.42 -10.13 7.96
N MET A 144 2.03 -9.08 7.39
CA MET A 144 2.24 -9.01 5.93
C MET A 144 3.35 -9.96 5.45
N ALA A 145 4.31 -10.32 6.30
CA ALA A 145 5.36 -11.27 5.95
C ALA A 145 4.77 -12.66 5.66
N SER A 146 3.85 -13.13 6.49
CA SER A 146 3.20 -14.43 6.29
C SER A 146 2.37 -14.50 5.00
N VAL A 147 1.84 -13.37 4.54
CA VAL A 147 1.13 -13.29 3.25
C VAL A 147 2.11 -13.44 2.09
N ILE A 148 3.29 -12.81 2.18
CA ILE A 148 4.35 -12.93 1.16
C ILE A 148 4.85 -14.37 1.09
N ASP A 149 5.07 -15.03 2.24
CA ASP A 149 5.51 -16.42 2.31
C ASP A 149 4.48 -17.36 1.66
N THR A 150 3.21 -17.18 1.95
CA THR A 150 2.13 -17.98 1.35
C THR A 150 2.06 -17.80 -0.18
N VAL A 151 2.24 -16.57 -0.68
CA VAL A 151 2.27 -16.29 -2.13
C VAL A 151 3.49 -16.97 -2.76
N SER A 152 4.66 -16.90 -2.13
CA SER A 152 5.90 -17.52 -2.61
C SER A 152 5.79 -19.04 -2.66
N GLU A 153 5.21 -19.66 -1.64
CA GLU A 153 4.93 -21.11 -1.63
C GLU A 153 3.96 -21.53 -2.75
N THR A 154 2.92 -20.72 -2.96
CA THR A 154 1.95 -20.97 -4.03
C THR A 154 2.61 -20.88 -5.41
N GLN A 155 3.47 -19.88 -5.64
CA GLN A 155 4.23 -19.74 -6.89
C GLN A 155 5.17 -20.91 -7.12
N ASN A 156 5.86 -21.36 -6.08
CA ASN A 156 6.77 -22.51 -6.16
C ASN A 156 6.00 -23.79 -6.49
N THR A 157 4.86 -24.02 -5.86
CA THR A 157 3.96 -25.14 -6.14
C THR A 157 3.47 -25.14 -7.60
N LEU A 158 3.06 -23.97 -8.12
CA LEU A 158 2.64 -23.82 -9.50
C LEU A 158 3.80 -24.09 -10.48
N THR A 159 5.01 -23.60 -10.16
CA THR A 159 6.20 -23.84 -10.99
C THR A 159 6.55 -25.33 -11.06
N VAL A 160 6.51 -26.02 -9.93
CA VAL A 160 6.74 -27.49 -9.88
C VAL A 160 5.67 -28.24 -10.67
N LEU A 161 4.40 -27.85 -10.53
CA LEU A 161 3.28 -28.45 -11.26
C LEU A 161 3.47 -28.29 -12.78
N LEU A 162 3.75 -27.07 -13.24
CA LEU A 162 3.98 -26.78 -14.66
C LEU A 162 5.21 -27.53 -15.19
N GLY A 163 6.29 -27.56 -14.41
CA GLY A 163 7.49 -28.33 -14.75
C GLY A 163 7.20 -29.84 -14.90
N THR A 164 6.39 -30.38 -14.00
CA THR A 164 5.98 -31.83 -14.07
C THR A 164 5.14 -32.11 -15.31
N VAL A 165 4.15 -31.24 -15.62
CA VAL A 165 3.32 -31.38 -16.82
C VAL A 165 4.18 -31.29 -18.09
N ALA A 166 5.12 -30.34 -18.13
CA ALA A 166 6.03 -30.19 -19.25
C ALA A 166 6.93 -31.43 -19.43
N ALA A 167 7.46 -31.99 -18.34
CA ALA A 167 8.28 -33.22 -18.38
C ALA A 167 7.49 -34.43 -18.89
N ILE A 168 6.25 -34.61 -18.43
CA ILE A 168 5.36 -35.68 -18.92
C ILE A 168 5.06 -35.49 -20.41
N SER A 169 4.75 -34.26 -20.83
CA SER A 169 4.46 -33.94 -22.22
C SER A 169 5.67 -34.24 -23.13
N LEU A 170 6.88 -33.90 -22.66
CA LEU A 170 8.12 -34.22 -23.39
C LEU A 170 8.35 -35.70 -23.51
N LEU A 171 8.13 -36.49 -22.44
CA LEU A 171 8.23 -37.94 -22.45
C LEU A 171 7.24 -38.56 -23.44
N VAL A 172 5.97 -38.16 -23.38
CA VAL A 172 4.93 -38.69 -24.29
C VAL A 172 5.23 -38.29 -25.73
N GLY A 173 5.65 -37.05 -25.98
CA GLY A 173 6.06 -36.58 -27.31
C GLY A 173 7.29 -37.32 -27.83
N GLY A 174 8.29 -37.56 -26.99
CA GLY A 174 9.50 -38.31 -27.33
C GLY A 174 9.21 -39.77 -27.71
N ILE A 175 8.33 -40.45 -26.96
CA ILE A 175 7.89 -41.81 -27.28
C ILE A 175 7.11 -41.83 -28.60
N GLY A 176 6.26 -40.81 -28.83
CA GLY A 176 5.52 -40.69 -30.10
C GLY A 176 6.42 -40.54 -31.31
N VAL A 177 7.46 -39.71 -31.23
CA VAL A 177 8.46 -39.54 -32.30
C VAL A 177 9.26 -40.82 -32.53
N MET A 178 9.70 -41.49 -31.45
CA MET A 178 10.43 -42.73 -31.53
C MET A 178 9.63 -43.84 -32.24
N ASN A 179 8.31 -43.91 -31.97
CA ASN A 179 7.43 -44.90 -32.59
C ASN A 179 7.16 -44.65 -34.10
N ILE A 180 7.40 -43.43 -34.59
CA ILE A 180 7.25 -43.07 -36.01
C ILE A 180 8.57 -43.34 -36.78
N MET A 181 9.72 -43.32 -36.08
CA MET A 181 11.02 -43.52 -36.70
C MET A 181 11.47 -45.00 -36.76
N LEU A 182 10.79 -45.90 -36.08
CA LEU A 182 10.95 -47.35 -36.14
C LEU A 182 9.95 -47.97 -37.13
#